data_242b377e1cf6849ccd2e1d620cc4596e
#
_entry.id   242b377e1cf6849ccd2e1d620cc4596e
#
_cell.length_a   1.000
_cell.length_b   1.000
_cell.length_c   1.000
_cell.angle_alpha   90.00
_cell.angle_beta   90.00
_cell.angle_gamma   90.00
#
_symmetry.space_group_name_H-M   'P 1'
#
loop_
_entity.id
_entity.type
_entity.pdbx_description
1 polymer ?
#
loop_
_entity_poly.entity_id
_entity_poly.type
_entity_poly.pdbx_seq_one_letter_code
_entity_poly.pdbx_strand_id
1 'polypeptide(L)'
;MNIFLIFLGFLLLVVGGEFIVRSSVALSLKFNISKFVIGMTVVSFATSLPELIVSVNAALNNSPSIAINNVIGSNIANIGLVLGLISILGKITVDNYFYKRDWPWMFFFSLLMWFFISQDSVLQKYEGLILFLILIFFTLTIIKKSNYLDFKGSIDDELLKTSTFKIFIWLIISSITLYFGSEFLVDGAVNLAKIGRAHV
;
A
#
# COMPACT_ATOMS: atom_id res chain seq x y z
N MET A 1 22.98 -6.76 -18.50
CA MET A 1 22.26 -7.33 -17.31
C MET A 1 21.35 -6.27 -16.67
N ASN A 2 21.84 -5.06 -16.38
CA ASN A 2 21.07 -4.03 -15.67
C ASN A 2 19.81 -3.52 -16.42
N ILE A 3 19.93 -3.28 -17.73
CA ILE A 3 18.77 -2.87 -18.56
C ILE A 3 17.70 -3.97 -18.60
N PHE A 4 18.11 -5.21 -18.65
CA PHE A 4 17.18 -6.35 -18.58
C PHE A 4 16.42 -6.40 -17.25
N LEU A 5 17.11 -6.15 -16.13
CA LEU A 5 16.47 -6.09 -14.80
C LEU A 5 15.45 -4.94 -14.73
N ILE A 6 15.77 -3.76 -15.26
CA ILE A 6 14.86 -2.63 -15.32
C ILE A 6 13.61 -3.00 -16.13
N PHE A 7 13.79 -3.58 -17.31
CA PHE A 7 12.67 -3.96 -18.15
C PHE A 7 11.80 -5.06 -17.52
N LEU A 8 12.45 -6.08 -16.94
CA LEU A 8 11.76 -7.16 -16.22
C LEU A 8 11.02 -6.63 -15.00
N GLY A 9 11.65 -5.74 -14.24
CA GLY A 9 11.04 -5.08 -13.09
C GLY A 9 9.79 -4.30 -13.49
N PHE A 10 9.88 -3.50 -14.55
CA PHE A 10 8.75 -2.75 -15.08
C PHE A 10 7.60 -3.67 -15.54
N LEU A 11 7.90 -4.75 -16.26
CA LEU A 11 6.92 -5.74 -16.70
C LEU A 11 6.19 -6.36 -15.49
N LEU A 12 6.94 -6.77 -14.46
CA LEU A 12 6.38 -7.35 -13.25
C LEU A 12 5.49 -6.36 -12.49
N LEU A 13 5.87 -5.07 -12.44
CA LEU A 13 5.05 -4.03 -11.83
C LEU A 13 3.73 -3.83 -12.57
N VAL A 14 3.75 -3.81 -13.91
CA VAL A 14 2.53 -3.69 -14.73
C VAL A 14 1.61 -4.90 -14.51
N VAL A 15 2.16 -6.11 -14.58
CA VAL A 15 1.40 -7.35 -14.37
C VAL A 15 0.85 -7.41 -12.94
N GLY A 16 1.67 -7.10 -11.93
CA GLY A 16 1.24 -7.06 -10.54
C GLY A 16 0.16 -6.03 -10.27
N GLY A 17 0.28 -4.84 -10.87
CA GLY A 17 -0.73 -3.79 -10.81
C GLY A 17 -2.08 -4.23 -11.42
N GLU A 18 -2.07 -4.90 -12.56
CA GLU A 18 -3.28 -5.44 -13.18
C GLU A 18 -3.95 -6.49 -12.28
N PHE A 19 -3.19 -7.44 -11.74
CA PHE A 19 -3.74 -8.47 -10.86
C PHE A 19 -4.28 -7.90 -9.54
N ILE A 20 -3.63 -6.89 -8.93
CA ILE A 20 -4.13 -6.28 -7.69
C ILE A 20 -5.45 -5.55 -7.93
N VAL A 21 -5.60 -4.86 -9.05
CA VAL A 21 -6.84 -4.16 -9.40
C VAL A 21 -7.96 -5.16 -9.66
N ARG A 22 -7.73 -6.19 -10.49
CA ARG A 22 -8.73 -7.23 -10.79
C ARG A 22 -9.19 -7.98 -9.54
N SER A 23 -8.25 -8.40 -8.70
CA SER A 23 -8.59 -9.09 -7.45
C SER A 23 -9.38 -8.22 -6.49
N SER A 24 -9.04 -6.93 -6.40
CA SER A 24 -9.74 -5.94 -5.56
C SER A 24 -11.17 -5.73 -6.02
N VAL A 25 -11.39 -5.57 -7.33
CA VAL A 25 -12.73 -5.43 -7.90
C VAL A 25 -13.55 -6.69 -7.68
N ALA A 26 -13.00 -7.88 -7.96
CA ALA A 26 -13.68 -9.15 -7.74
C ALA A 26 -14.04 -9.38 -6.26
N LEU A 27 -13.13 -9.00 -5.34
CA LEU A 27 -13.39 -9.09 -3.90
C LEU A 27 -14.50 -8.15 -3.46
N SER A 28 -14.48 -6.91 -3.96
CA SER A 28 -15.49 -5.89 -3.73
C SER A 28 -16.88 -6.38 -4.16
N LEU A 29 -17.00 -6.92 -5.37
CA LEU A 29 -18.24 -7.49 -5.89
C LEU A 29 -18.74 -8.66 -5.05
N LYS A 30 -17.85 -9.57 -4.66
CA LYS A 30 -18.19 -10.79 -3.95
C LYS A 30 -18.70 -10.57 -2.53
N PHE A 31 -18.11 -9.62 -1.82
CA PHE A 31 -18.46 -9.30 -0.44
C PHE A 31 -19.43 -8.14 -0.32
N ASN A 32 -19.90 -7.58 -1.44
CA ASN A 32 -20.78 -6.41 -1.46
C ASN A 32 -20.19 -5.21 -0.68
N ILE A 33 -18.87 -5.03 -0.80
CA ILE A 33 -18.12 -3.94 -0.16
C ILE A 33 -17.65 -2.98 -1.25
N SER A 34 -17.70 -1.67 -1.01
CA SER A 34 -17.27 -0.70 -2.02
C SER A 34 -15.80 -0.93 -2.45
N LYS A 35 -15.50 -0.66 -3.73
CA LYS A 35 -14.13 -0.76 -4.29
C LYS A 35 -13.14 0.10 -3.50
N PHE A 36 -13.61 1.26 -3.04
CA PHE A 36 -12.83 2.17 -2.21
C PHE A 36 -12.41 1.53 -0.89
N VAL A 37 -13.32 0.86 -0.19
CA VAL A 37 -13.01 0.19 1.09
C VAL A 37 -12.06 -0.99 0.88
N ILE A 38 -12.23 -1.78 -0.19
CA ILE A 38 -11.28 -2.84 -0.53
C ILE A 38 -9.90 -2.25 -0.83
N GLY A 39 -9.83 -1.14 -1.57
CA GLY A 39 -8.57 -0.43 -1.81
C GLY A 39 -7.89 0.03 -0.52
N MET A 40 -8.65 0.66 0.39
CA MET A 40 -8.12 1.14 1.67
C MET A 40 -7.72 0.02 2.65
N THR A 41 -8.25 -1.18 2.49
CA THR A 41 -7.98 -2.29 3.41
C THR A 41 -7.10 -3.35 2.76
N VAL A 42 -7.66 -4.18 1.90
CA VAL A 42 -6.97 -5.35 1.33
C VAL A 42 -5.79 -4.95 0.45
N VAL A 43 -5.99 -3.98 -0.45
CA VAL A 43 -4.91 -3.55 -1.36
C VAL A 43 -3.81 -2.83 -0.60
N SER A 44 -4.17 -1.88 0.28
CA SER A 44 -3.18 -1.16 1.09
C SER A 44 -2.38 -2.12 1.96
N PHE A 45 -3.03 -3.10 2.60
CA PHE A 45 -2.33 -4.12 3.38
C PHE A 45 -1.37 -4.95 2.51
N ALA A 46 -1.86 -5.44 1.35
CA ALA A 46 -1.06 -6.27 0.46
C ALA A 46 0.18 -5.53 -0.10
N THR A 47 0.02 -4.26 -0.45
CA THR A 47 1.13 -3.44 -0.97
C THR A 47 2.10 -2.98 0.13
N SER A 48 1.67 -2.91 1.39
CA SER A 48 2.53 -2.55 2.54
C SER A 48 3.11 -3.76 3.27
N LEU A 49 2.89 -4.99 2.79
CA LEU A 49 3.51 -6.19 3.36
C LEU A 49 5.05 -6.17 3.31
N PRO A 50 5.69 -5.75 2.22
CA PRO A 50 7.16 -5.63 2.18
C PRO A 50 7.69 -4.69 3.25
N GLU A 51 7.09 -3.51 3.41
CA GLU A 51 7.47 -2.53 4.43
C GLU A 51 7.27 -3.07 5.84
N LEU A 52 6.19 -3.82 6.06
CA LEU A 52 5.94 -4.49 7.33
C LEU A 52 7.04 -5.51 7.65
N ILE A 53 7.40 -6.37 6.69
CA ILE A 53 8.45 -7.39 6.87
C ILE A 53 9.79 -6.73 7.18
N VAL A 54 10.17 -5.71 6.41
CA VAL A 54 11.43 -4.96 6.61
C VAL A 54 11.45 -4.30 7.99
N SER A 55 10.35 -3.62 8.39
CA SER A 55 10.29 -2.92 9.67
C SER A 55 10.30 -3.88 10.85
N VAL A 56 9.58 -5.00 10.77
CA VAL A 56 9.58 -6.03 11.82
C VAL A 56 10.98 -6.66 11.94
N ASN A 57 11.61 -7.01 10.82
CA ASN A 57 12.96 -7.59 10.82
C ASN A 57 13.99 -6.61 11.41
N ALA A 58 13.92 -5.33 11.03
CA ALA A 58 14.78 -4.28 11.59
C ALA A 58 14.58 -4.13 13.11
N ALA A 59 13.34 -4.12 13.59
CA ALA A 59 13.04 -4.04 15.01
C ALA A 59 13.57 -5.24 15.80
N LEU A 60 13.42 -6.47 15.27
CA LEU A 60 13.93 -7.70 15.87
C LEU A 60 15.46 -7.77 15.89
N ASN A 61 16.13 -7.13 14.93
CA ASN A 61 17.58 -7.03 14.87
C ASN A 61 18.17 -5.78 15.55
N ASN A 62 17.44 -5.22 16.53
CA ASN A 62 17.88 -4.04 17.32
C ASN A 62 18.23 -2.82 16.44
N SER A 63 17.53 -2.62 15.35
CA SER A 63 17.68 -1.48 14.44
C SER A 63 16.39 -0.66 14.33
N PRO A 64 15.85 -0.13 15.44
CA PRO A 64 14.54 0.53 15.49
C PRO A 64 14.47 1.78 14.59
N SER A 65 15.58 2.48 14.41
CA SER A 65 15.65 3.65 13.51
C SER A 65 15.32 3.27 12.06
N ILE A 66 15.75 2.10 11.59
CA ILE A 66 15.41 1.62 10.24
C ILE A 66 13.91 1.35 10.16
N ALA A 67 13.32 0.71 11.17
CA ALA A 67 11.89 0.41 11.19
C ALA A 67 11.03 1.70 11.13
N ILE A 68 11.32 2.68 11.98
CA ILE A 68 10.57 3.95 12.02
C ILE A 68 10.77 4.73 10.72
N ASN A 69 12.01 4.88 10.25
CA ASN A 69 12.31 5.64 9.04
C ASN A 69 11.73 4.98 7.78
N ASN A 70 11.63 3.65 7.71
CA ASN A 70 10.97 2.95 6.62
C ASN A 70 9.47 3.29 6.56
N VAL A 71 8.77 3.28 7.70
CA VAL A 71 7.34 3.63 7.77
C VAL A 71 7.10 5.11 7.42
N ILE A 72 7.89 6.03 7.99
CA ILE A 72 7.74 7.47 7.72
C ILE A 72 8.12 7.78 6.28
N GLY A 73 9.23 7.22 5.79
CA GLY A 73 9.74 7.45 4.43
C GLY A 73 8.77 6.96 3.36
N SER A 74 8.18 5.78 3.52
CA SER A 74 7.18 5.25 2.58
C SER A 74 5.92 6.13 2.53
N ASN A 75 5.45 6.64 3.66
CA ASN A 75 4.32 7.58 3.70
C ASN A 75 4.63 8.91 2.99
N ILE A 76 5.81 9.48 3.23
CA ILE A 76 6.25 10.71 2.54
C ILE A 76 6.34 10.46 1.03
N ALA A 77 6.92 9.35 0.61
CA ALA A 77 7.03 8.98 -0.80
C ALA A 77 5.65 8.77 -1.44
N ASN A 78 4.73 8.08 -0.78
CA ASN A 78 3.39 7.86 -1.28
C ASN A 78 2.60 9.17 -1.47
N ILE A 79 2.72 10.12 -0.55
CA ILE A 79 2.05 11.42 -0.65
C ILE A 79 2.79 12.36 -1.60
N GLY A 80 4.09 12.56 -1.40
CA GLY A 80 4.86 13.57 -2.13
C GLY A 80 5.18 13.14 -3.56
N LEU A 81 5.64 11.90 -3.74
CA LEU A 81 6.06 11.41 -5.05
C LEU A 81 4.89 10.77 -5.81
N VAL A 82 4.26 9.73 -5.25
CA VAL A 82 3.26 8.95 -5.98
C VAL A 82 2.02 9.79 -6.25
N LEU A 83 1.38 10.32 -5.20
CA LEU A 83 0.18 11.15 -5.33
C LEU A 83 0.49 12.45 -6.09
N GLY A 84 1.65 13.06 -5.86
CA GLY A 84 2.13 14.24 -6.58
C GLY A 84 2.25 14.00 -8.08
N LEU A 85 2.91 12.92 -8.51
CA LEU A 85 3.05 12.57 -9.93
C LEU A 85 1.69 12.25 -10.58
N ILE A 86 0.85 11.46 -9.92
CA ILE A 86 -0.46 11.12 -10.44
C ILE A 86 -1.32 12.38 -10.64
N SER A 87 -1.25 13.35 -9.73
CA SER A 87 -2.01 14.60 -9.84
C SER A 87 -1.53 15.51 -10.99
N ILE A 88 -0.27 15.39 -11.40
CA ILE A 88 0.26 16.07 -12.59
C ILE A 88 -0.24 15.39 -13.87
N LEU A 89 -0.32 14.04 -13.88
CA LEU A 89 -0.72 13.27 -15.04
C LEU A 89 -2.22 13.24 -15.28
N GLY A 90 -3.03 13.44 -14.24
CA GLY A 90 -4.48 13.36 -14.33
C GLY A 90 -5.21 14.00 -13.16
N LYS A 91 -6.49 14.30 -13.37
CA LYS A 91 -7.35 14.87 -12.33
C LYS A 91 -7.73 13.78 -11.32
N ILE A 92 -7.37 13.98 -10.06
CA ILE A 92 -7.80 13.12 -8.96
C ILE A 92 -9.08 13.69 -8.36
N THR A 93 -10.17 12.94 -8.42
CA THR A 93 -11.42 13.29 -7.74
C THR A 93 -11.49 12.56 -6.41
N VAL A 94 -11.76 13.29 -5.34
CA VAL A 94 -11.95 12.73 -3.99
C VAL A 94 -13.40 12.82 -3.57
N ASP A 95 -13.90 11.81 -2.88
CA ASP A 95 -15.23 11.77 -2.34
C ASP A 95 -15.36 12.69 -1.10
N ASN A 96 -16.58 13.15 -0.82
CA ASN A 96 -16.90 13.93 0.38
C ASN A 96 -16.58 13.17 1.69
N TYR A 97 -16.62 11.85 1.68
CA TYR A 97 -16.23 11.01 2.82
C TYR A 97 -14.74 11.12 3.15
N PHE A 98 -13.88 11.38 2.16
CA PHE A 98 -12.46 11.59 2.37
C PHE A 98 -12.19 12.70 3.39
N TYR A 99 -12.77 13.88 3.21
CA TYR A 99 -12.55 15.03 4.12
C TYR A 99 -13.20 14.85 5.49
N LYS A 100 -14.34 14.15 5.56
CA LYS A 100 -15.11 14.00 6.80
C LYS A 100 -14.68 12.82 7.67
N ARG A 101 -14.03 11.82 7.07
CA ARG A 101 -13.69 10.57 7.75
C ARG A 101 -12.23 10.18 7.56
N ASP A 102 -11.79 10.00 6.32
CA ASP A 102 -10.53 9.30 6.06
C ASP A 102 -9.32 10.18 6.36
N TRP A 103 -9.33 11.43 5.90
CA TRP A 103 -8.29 12.39 6.21
C TRP A 103 -8.15 12.71 7.72
N PRO A 104 -9.24 12.95 8.48
CA PRO A 104 -9.14 13.14 9.93
C PRO A 104 -8.54 11.94 10.67
N TRP A 105 -8.86 10.72 10.26
CA TRP A 105 -8.25 9.52 10.84
C TRP A 105 -6.76 9.41 10.53
N MET A 106 -6.35 9.66 9.29
CA MET A 106 -4.93 9.69 8.91
C MET A 106 -4.16 10.72 9.76
N PHE A 107 -4.71 11.93 9.88
CA PHE A 107 -4.12 12.99 10.68
C PHE A 107 -4.04 12.60 12.17
N PHE A 108 -5.09 12.02 12.71
CA PHE A 108 -5.11 11.52 14.09
C PHE A 108 -4.04 10.46 14.35
N PHE A 109 -3.91 9.47 13.48
CA PHE A 109 -2.84 8.45 13.62
C PHE A 109 -1.45 9.07 13.56
N SER A 110 -1.22 10.02 12.67
CA SER A 110 0.07 10.70 12.54
C SER A 110 0.40 11.52 13.80
N LEU A 111 -0.59 12.25 14.33
CA LEU A 111 -0.42 12.99 15.61
C LEU A 111 -0.20 12.07 16.79
N LEU A 112 -0.93 10.97 16.87
CA LEU A 112 -0.79 10.02 17.98
C LEU A 112 0.59 9.35 17.97
N MET A 113 1.05 8.95 16.79
CA MET A 113 2.40 8.41 16.61
C MET A 113 3.47 9.44 16.99
N TRP A 114 3.32 10.69 16.51
CA TRP A 114 4.22 11.78 16.87
C TRP A 114 4.23 12.03 18.39
N PHE A 115 3.06 12.04 19.03
CA PHE A 115 2.93 12.22 20.47
C PHE A 115 3.68 11.14 21.24
N PHE A 116 3.53 9.86 20.89
CA PHE A 116 4.22 8.76 21.56
C PHE A 116 5.74 8.88 21.41
N ILE A 117 6.24 9.10 20.21
CA ILE A 117 7.69 9.20 19.95
C ILE A 117 8.29 10.46 20.61
N SER A 118 7.53 11.56 20.74
CA SER A 118 8.04 12.81 21.30
C SER A 118 8.31 12.76 22.80
N GLN A 119 7.81 11.77 23.53
CA GLN A 119 7.98 11.67 24.98
C GLN A 119 9.40 11.20 25.38
N ASP A 120 9.87 10.12 24.75
CA ASP A 120 11.14 9.48 25.10
C ASP A 120 11.95 9.03 23.88
N SER A 121 11.55 9.43 22.67
CA SER A 121 12.14 9.03 21.38
C SER A 121 12.09 7.52 21.13
N VAL A 122 11.21 6.80 21.83
CA VAL A 122 11.00 5.35 21.71
C VAL A 122 9.52 5.05 21.58
N LEU A 123 9.14 4.18 20.65
CA LEU A 123 7.79 3.65 20.56
C LEU A 123 7.69 2.39 21.45
N GLN A 124 7.01 2.52 22.57
CA GLN A 124 6.84 1.44 23.54
C GLN A 124 5.87 0.37 23.02
N LYS A 125 6.01 -0.87 23.54
CA LYS A 125 5.15 -2.00 23.10
C LYS A 125 3.66 -1.75 23.34
N TYR A 126 3.29 -1.09 24.43
CA TYR A 126 1.89 -0.77 24.73
C TYR A 126 1.34 0.32 23.80
N GLU A 127 2.18 1.28 23.37
CA GLU A 127 1.79 2.32 22.41
C GLU A 127 1.57 1.72 21.01
N GLY A 128 2.45 0.81 20.59
CA GLY A 128 2.25 0.01 19.37
C GLY A 128 0.96 -0.80 19.43
N LEU A 129 0.65 -1.42 20.58
CA LEU A 129 -0.61 -2.15 20.76
C LEU A 129 -1.83 -1.22 20.65
N ILE A 130 -1.77 -0.02 21.24
CA ILE A 130 -2.85 0.98 21.13
C ILE A 130 -3.07 1.37 19.68
N LEU A 131 -2.01 1.72 18.93
CA LEU A 131 -2.10 2.05 17.50
C LEU A 131 -2.73 0.91 16.69
N PHE A 132 -2.33 -0.33 16.96
CA PHE A 132 -2.86 -1.50 16.27
C PHE A 132 -4.35 -1.75 16.59
N LEU A 133 -4.78 -1.62 17.84
CA LEU A 133 -6.19 -1.76 18.21
C LEU A 133 -7.06 -0.65 17.61
N ILE A 134 -6.56 0.59 17.56
CA ILE A 134 -7.26 1.69 16.89
C ILE A 134 -7.37 1.43 15.39
N LEU A 135 -6.34 0.89 14.74
CA LEU A 135 -6.38 0.49 13.32
C LEU A 135 -7.46 -0.57 13.07
N ILE A 136 -7.55 -1.60 13.93
CA ILE A 136 -8.60 -2.61 13.83
C ILE A 136 -9.99 -1.96 13.97
N PHE A 137 -10.18 -1.10 14.97
CA PHE A 137 -11.44 -0.39 15.17
C PHE A 137 -11.82 0.48 13.96
N PHE A 138 -10.86 1.23 13.43
CA PHE A 138 -11.04 2.04 12.23
C PHE A 138 -11.45 1.19 11.03
N THR A 139 -10.74 0.10 10.77
CA THR A 139 -11.00 -0.83 9.67
C THR A 139 -12.41 -1.44 9.77
N LEU A 140 -12.79 -1.92 10.94
CA LEU A 140 -14.13 -2.45 11.19
C LEU A 140 -15.23 -1.40 10.98
N THR A 141 -14.98 -0.15 11.39
CA THR A 141 -15.91 0.96 11.22
C THR A 141 -16.11 1.29 9.72
N ILE A 142 -15.04 1.29 8.93
CA ILE A 142 -15.14 1.54 7.48
C ILE A 142 -15.91 0.42 6.80
N ILE A 143 -15.59 -0.84 7.10
CA ILE A 143 -16.27 -1.99 6.50
C ILE A 143 -17.77 -1.95 6.81
N LYS A 144 -18.15 -1.69 8.07
CA LYS A 144 -19.57 -1.61 8.48
C LYS A 144 -20.34 -0.44 7.84
N LYS A 145 -19.67 0.68 7.57
CA LYS A 145 -20.27 1.87 6.95
C LYS A 145 -20.16 1.90 5.43
N SER A 146 -19.60 0.85 4.84
CA SER A 146 -19.49 0.72 3.39
C SER A 146 -20.87 0.54 2.78
N ASN A 147 -21.38 1.59 2.12
CA ASN A 147 -22.62 1.51 1.37
C ASN A 147 -22.32 0.92 -0.02
N TYR A 148 -23.11 -0.08 -0.39
CA TYR A 148 -23.10 -0.77 -1.70
C TYR A 148 -23.37 0.17 -2.90
N LEU A 149 -23.76 1.42 -2.65
CA LEU A 149 -24.25 2.36 -3.68
C LEU A 149 -23.18 2.89 -4.66
N ASP A 150 -21.88 2.62 -4.46
CA ASP A 150 -20.81 3.06 -5.35
C ASP A 150 -20.63 2.16 -6.60
N PHE A 151 -21.50 1.17 -6.80
CA PHE A 151 -21.47 0.27 -7.96
C PHE A 151 -22.14 0.83 -9.23
N LYS A 152 -22.12 2.14 -9.46
CA LYS A 152 -22.56 2.76 -10.73
C LYS A 152 -21.49 2.67 -11.84
N GLY A 153 -20.87 1.53 -12.01
CA GLY A 153 -20.03 1.20 -13.15
C GLY A 153 -20.52 -0.08 -13.82
N SER A 154 -20.23 -0.28 -15.09
CA SER A 154 -20.49 -1.55 -15.79
C SER A 154 -19.95 -2.70 -14.94
N ILE A 155 -20.86 -3.55 -14.47
CA ILE A 155 -20.50 -4.73 -13.70
C ILE A 155 -19.79 -5.67 -14.68
N ASP A 156 -18.55 -6.02 -14.37
CA ASP A 156 -17.82 -7.02 -15.11
C ASP A 156 -18.32 -8.40 -14.67
N ASP A 157 -19.23 -8.98 -15.45
CA ASP A 157 -19.86 -10.27 -15.17
C ASP A 157 -18.85 -11.41 -15.01
N GLU A 158 -17.69 -11.30 -15.64
CA GLU A 158 -16.60 -12.26 -15.51
C GLU A 158 -15.99 -12.23 -14.10
N LEU A 159 -15.79 -11.04 -13.57
CA LEU A 159 -15.25 -10.86 -12.21
C LEU A 159 -16.22 -11.30 -11.12
N LEU A 160 -17.53 -11.12 -11.34
CA LEU A 160 -18.57 -11.63 -10.42
C LEU A 160 -18.53 -13.16 -10.26
N LYS A 161 -18.27 -13.89 -11.34
CA LYS A 161 -18.20 -15.35 -11.36
C LYS A 161 -16.89 -15.93 -10.86
N THR A 162 -15.89 -15.06 -10.57
CA THR A 162 -14.57 -15.52 -10.13
C THR A 162 -14.63 -16.19 -8.76
N SER A 163 -14.05 -17.39 -8.63
CA SER A 163 -14.01 -18.10 -7.35
C SER A 163 -13.14 -17.36 -6.31
N THR A 164 -13.50 -17.45 -5.03
CA THR A 164 -12.73 -16.84 -3.93
C THR A 164 -11.28 -17.31 -3.94
N PHE A 165 -11.04 -18.59 -4.23
CA PHE A 165 -9.71 -19.16 -4.31
C PHE A 165 -8.86 -18.50 -5.41
N LYS A 166 -9.45 -18.26 -6.60
CA LYS A 166 -8.78 -17.56 -7.70
C LYS A 166 -8.44 -16.10 -7.34
N ILE A 167 -9.33 -15.42 -6.61
CA ILE A 167 -9.09 -14.05 -6.13
C ILE A 167 -7.89 -14.03 -5.17
N PHE A 168 -7.82 -14.96 -4.22
CA PHE A 168 -6.67 -15.06 -3.30
C PHE A 168 -5.36 -15.37 -4.03
N ILE A 169 -5.38 -16.25 -5.03
CA ILE A 169 -4.20 -16.50 -5.86
C ILE A 169 -3.77 -15.22 -6.58
N TRP A 170 -4.68 -14.45 -7.15
CA TRP A 170 -4.37 -13.19 -7.80
C TRP A 170 -3.75 -12.17 -6.82
N LEU A 171 -4.26 -12.08 -5.58
CA LEU A 171 -3.67 -11.23 -4.55
C LEU A 171 -2.25 -11.66 -4.19
N ILE A 172 -2.00 -12.95 -4.04
CA ILE A 172 -0.65 -13.47 -3.75
C ILE A 172 0.29 -13.20 -4.92
N ILE A 173 -0.12 -13.51 -6.15
CA ILE A 173 0.69 -13.28 -7.35
C ILE A 173 0.99 -11.79 -7.48
N SER A 174 0.00 -10.91 -7.30
CA SER A 174 0.23 -9.47 -7.39
C SER A 174 1.23 -8.97 -6.35
N SER A 175 1.10 -9.41 -5.10
CA SER A 175 2.05 -9.02 -4.03
C SER A 175 3.48 -9.46 -4.35
N ILE A 176 3.65 -10.71 -4.83
CA ILE A 176 4.96 -11.25 -5.20
C ILE A 176 5.54 -10.49 -6.41
N THR A 177 4.74 -10.27 -7.45
CA THR A 177 5.22 -9.60 -8.67
C THR A 177 5.50 -8.12 -8.43
N LEU A 178 4.74 -7.44 -7.59
CA LEU A 178 5.01 -6.05 -7.20
C LEU A 178 6.30 -5.95 -6.38
N TYR A 179 6.51 -6.87 -5.44
CA TYR A 179 7.73 -6.91 -4.63
C TYR A 179 8.99 -7.12 -5.50
N PHE A 180 9.04 -8.22 -6.24
CA PHE A 180 10.20 -8.51 -7.09
C PHE A 180 10.34 -7.51 -8.25
N GLY A 181 9.23 -7.00 -8.78
CA GLY A 181 9.24 -5.97 -9.81
C GLY A 181 9.91 -4.69 -9.31
N SER A 182 9.60 -4.25 -8.10
CA SER A 182 10.24 -3.07 -7.50
C SER A 182 11.72 -3.31 -7.21
N GLU A 183 12.08 -4.47 -6.66
CA GLU A 183 13.46 -4.84 -6.36
C GLU A 183 14.33 -4.87 -7.62
N PHE A 184 13.88 -5.57 -8.68
CA PHE A 184 14.61 -5.64 -9.95
C PHE A 184 14.74 -4.27 -10.63
N LEU A 185 13.70 -3.44 -10.57
CA LEU A 185 13.75 -2.10 -11.13
C LEU A 185 14.78 -1.23 -10.40
N VAL A 186 14.77 -1.25 -9.07
CA VAL A 186 15.69 -0.47 -8.23
C VAL A 186 17.13 -0.95 -8.40
N ASP A 187 17.37 -2.25 -8.31
CA ASP A 187 18.70 -2.83 -8.48
C ASP A 187 19.27 -2.54 -9.86
N GLY A 188 18.46 -2.71 -10.89
CA GLY A 188 18.83 -2.38 -12.27
C GLY A 188 19.20 -0.90 -12.43
N ALA A 189 18.39 0.00 -11.87
CA ALA A 189 18.62 1.44 -11.93
C ALA A 189 19.87 1.89 -11.15
N VAL A 190 20.03 1.38 -9.91
CA VAL A 190 21.21 1.68 -9.06
C VAL A 190 22.51 1.19 -9.71
N ASN A 191 22.51 -0.03 -10.24
CA ASN A 191 23.68 -0.58 -10.91
C ASN A 191 24.02 0.17 -12.21
N LEU A 192 23.00 0.64 -12.95
CA LEU A 192 23.21 1.46 -14.13
C LEU A 192 23.81 2.83 -13.76
N ALA A 193 23.31 3.45 -12.69
CA ALA A 193 23.83 4.72 -12.19
C ALA A 193 25.28 4.62 -11.68
N LYS A 194 25.66 3.51 -11.05
CA LYS A 194 27.05 3.26 -10.63
C LYS A 194 28.00 3.16 -11.81
N ILE A 195 27.59 2.52 -12.91
CA ILE A 195 28.39 2.43 -14.14
C ILE A 195 28.61 3.83 -14.74
N GLY A 196 27.59 4.68 -14.76
CA GLY A 196 27.69 6.06 -15.24
C GLY A 196 28.65 6.92 -14.41
N ARG A 197 28.77 6.69 -13.10
CA ARG A 197 29.73 7.40 -12.22
C ARG A 197 31.18 6.89 -12.33
N ALA A 198 31.39 5.67 -12.78
CA ALA A 198 32.74 5.12 -12.96
C ALA A 198 33.45 5.66 -14.22
N HIS A 199 32.77 6.42 -15.06
CA HIS A 199 33.28 7.04 -16.28
C HIS A 199 33.44 8.58 -16.19
N VAL A 200 33.29 9.15 -15.01
CA VAL A 200 33.55 10.55 -14.67
C VAL A 200 34.64 10.61 -13.63
#